data_570b9f658443e784f2d432ddcfdf6daf
#
_entry.id   570b9f658443e784f2d432ddcfdf6daf
#
_cell.length_a   1.000
_cell.length_b   1.000
_cell.length_c   1.000
_cell.angle_alpha   90.00
_cell.angle_beta   90.00
_cell.angle_gamma   90.00
#
_symmetry.space_group_name_H-M   'P 1'
#
loop_
_entity.id
_entity.type
_entity.pdbx_description
1 polymer ?
#
loop_
_entity_poly.entity_id
_entity_poly.type
_entity_poly.pdbx_seq_one_letter_code
_entity_poly.pdbx_strand_id
1 'polypeptide(L)'
;MTLSAATKIDDPKAFVAEVYQKLSKKDSYEPPSDIYTPRLAKLFREDEKRAKGEVGCLEFVFWVNGQDWKISSLVITSTEDGPDRKTVIAKFRNITRREEIHFDFQRSGGHWLLDDAHSVIGDRWTLSQILKCVP
;
A
#
# COMPACT_ATOMS: atom_id res chain seq x y z
N MET A 1 17.25 -2.03 -25.00
CA MET A 1 16.24 -2.30 -23.96
C MET A 1 16.69 -1.74 -22.62
N THR A 2 15.91 -0.86 -22.06
CA THR A 2 16.23 -0.26 -20.79
C THR A 2 15.55 -1.07 -19.69
N LEU A 3 16.33 -1.67 -18.82
CA LEU A 3 15.77 -2.32 -17.64
C LEU A 3 15.46 -1.24 -16.60
N SER A 4 14.22 -1.17 -16.17
CA SER A 4 13.88 -0.31 -15.04
C SER A 4 14.61 -0.83 -13.80
N ALA A 5 15.28 0.06 -13.09
CA ALA A 5 15.84 -0.32 -11.80
C ALA A 5 14.69 -0.70 -10.86
N ALA A 6 14.85 -1.79 -10.11
CA ALA A 6 13.88 -2.17 -9.10
C ALA A 6 13.78 -1.07 -8.05
N THR A 7 12.58 -0.81 -7.58
CA THR A 7 12.35 0.14 -6.49
C THR A 7 12.98 -0.39 -5.22
N LYS A 8 13.83 0.42 -4.59
CA LYS A 8 14.46 0.07 -3.32
C LYS A 8 13.96 1.00 -2.23
N ILE A 9 13.40 0.41 -1.19
CA ILE A 9 12.92 1.15 -0.03
C ILE A 9 13.97 1.04 1.07
N ASP A 10 14.67 2.14 1.33
CA ASP A 10 15.65 2.21 2.42
C ASP A 10 15.00 2.66 3.72
N ASP A 11 13.97 3.50 3.63
CA ASP A 11 13.23 4.02 4.77
C ASP A 11 11.73 3.93 4.46
N PRO A 12 11.01 2.98 5.09
CA PRO A 12 9.58 2.80 4.84
C PRO A 12 8.75 4.06 5.09
N LYS A 13 9.02 4.80 6.16
CA LYS A 13 8.26 6.02 6.47
C LYS A 13 8.44 7.07 5.36
N ALA A 14 9.67 7.30 4.93
CA ALA A 14 9.96 8.24 3.87
C ALA A 14 9.33 7.81 2.54
N PHE A 15 9.36 6.51 2.25
CA PHE A 15 8.74 5.97 1.05
C PHE A 15 7.22 6.18 1.04
N VAL A 16 6.55 5.87 2.14
CA VAL A 16 5.09 6.06 2.26
C VAL A 16 4.73 7.54 2.12
N ALA A 17 5.50 8.42 2.77
CA ALA A 17 5.29 9.87 2.66
C ALA A 17 5.39 10.34 1.20
N GLU A 18 6.36 9.82 0.46
CA GLU A 18 6.54 10.16 -0.95
C GLU A 18 5.35 9.68 -1.81
N VAL A 19 4.86 8.47 -1.56
CA VAL A 19 3.69 7.95 -2.28
C VAL A 19 2.48 8.86 -2.07
N TYR A 20 2.18 9.24 -0.82
CA TYR A 20 1.05 10.13 -0.54
C TYR A 20 1.25 11.52 -1.14
N GLN A 21 2.47 12.02 -1.14
CA GLN A 21 2.77 13.31 -1.75
C GLN A 21 2.46 13.29 -3.26
N LYS A 22 2.85 12.22 -3.94
CA LYS A 22 2.58 12.07 -5.38
C LYS A 22 1.09 11.84 -5.65
N LEU A 23 0.41 11.05 -4.83
CA LEU A 23 -1.03 10.84 -4.94
C LEU A 23 -1.80 12.14 -4.74
N SER A 24 -1.32 13.03 -3.87
CA SER A 24 -1.95 14.33 -3.62
C SER A 24 -1.82 15.29 -4.80
N LYS A 25 -0.79 15.11 -5.63
CA LYS A 25 -0.52 16.01 -6.75
C LYS A 25 -1.09 15.54 -8.08
N LYS A 26 -1.25 14.24 -8.28
CA LYS A 26 -1.67 13.67 -9.56
C LYS A 26 -2.68 12.56 -9.36
N ASP A 27 -3.87 12.75 -9.94
CA ASP A 27 -4.94 11.75 -9.88
C ASP A 27 -4.58 10.46 -10.61
N SER A 28 -3.64 10.54 -11.56
CA SER A 28 -3.23 9.39 -12.38
C SER A 28 -1.96 8.69 -11.88
N TYR A 29 -1.44 9.10 -10.71
CA TYR A 29 -0.24 8.47 -10.18
C TYR A 29 -0.53 7.05 -9.72
N GLU A 30 0.29 6.10 -10.16
CA GLU A 30 0.25 4.72 -9.70
C GLU A 30 1.49 4.44 -8.86
N PRO A 31 1.33 4.04 -7.58
CA PRO A 31 2.46 3.63 -6.76
C PRO A 31 3.19 2.43 -7.39
N PRO A 32 4.50 2.27 -7.14
CA PRO A 32 5.24 1.14 -7.68
C PRO A 32 4.62 -0.20 -7.29
N SER A 33 4.65 -1.16 -8.21
CA SER A 33 4.12 -2.51 -7.98
C SER A 33 5.21 -3.55 -7.71
N ASP A 34 6.48 -3.13 -7.66
CA ASP A 34 7.63 -4.01 -7.41
C ASP A 34 8.13 -3.93 -5.97
N ILE A 35 7.29 -3.48 -5.06
CA ILE A 35 7.63 -3.22 -3.66
C ILE A 35 7.13 -4.29 -2.69
N TYR A 36 6.48 -5.32 -3.19
CA TYR A 36 5.79 -6.30 -2.34
C TYR A 36 6.68 -7.48 -1.99
N THR A 37 6.48 -8.06 -0.80
CA THR A 37 7.09 -9.35 -0.48
C THR A 37 6.61 -10.40 -1.48
N PRO A 38 7.37 -11.50 -1.66
CA PRO A 38 6.93 -12.58 -2.56
C PRO A 38 5.51 -13.07 -2.26
N ARG A 39 5.15 -13.16 -0.98
CA ARG A 39 3.81 -13.56 -0.55
C ARG A 39 2.73 -12.61 -1.07
N LEU A 40 2.90 -11.31 -0.84
CA LEU A 40 1.91 -10.32 -1.27
C LEU A 40 1.88 -10.17 -2.78
N ALA A 41 3.05 -10.20 -3.44
CA ALA A 41 3.14 -10.14 -4.89
C ALA A 41 2.38 -11.30 -5.55
N LYS A 42 2.48 -12.50 -4.98
CA LYS A 42 1.76 -13.68 -5.47
C LYS A 42 0.24 -13.47 -5.37
N LEU A 43 -0.23 -12.91 -4.26
CA LEU A 43 -1.66 -12.64 -4.07
C LEU A 43 -2.19 -11.65 -5.10
N PHE A 44 -1.41 -10.61 -5.43
CA PHE A 44 -1.77 -9.67 -6.49
C PHE A 44 -1.87 -10.37 -7.85
N ARG A 45 -0.89 -11.22 -8.18
CA ARG A 45 -0.93 -11.97 -9.45
C ARG A 45 -2.13 -12.90 -9.54
N GLU A 46 -2.47 -13.56 -8.44
CA GLU A 46 -3.62 -14.46 -8.40
C GLU A 46 -4.94 -13.70 -8.57
N ASP A 47 -5.04 -12.51 -7.97
CA ASP A 47 -6.22 -11.67 -8.12
C ASP A 47 -6.38 -11.20 -9.56
N GLU A 48 -5.30 -10.76 -10.20
CA GLU A 48 -5.32 -10.35 -11.61
C GLU A 48 -5.70 -11.53 -12.52
N LYS A 49 -5.18 -12.71 -12.22
CA LYS A 49 -5.45 -13.91 -13.02
C LYS A 49 -6.92 -14.33 -12.93
N ARG A 50 -7.52 -14.26 -11.73
CA ARG A 50 -8.95 -14.54 -11.56
C ARG A 50 -9.81 -13.51 -12.28
N ALA A 51 -9.37 -12.25 -12.29
CA ALA A 51 -10.11 -11.16 -12.91
C ALA A 51 -10.18 -11.24 -14.44
N LYS A 52 -9.23 -11.92 -15.08
CA LYS A 52 -9.18 -12.12 -16.54
C LYS A 52 -9.30 -10.81 -17.32
N GLY A 53 -8.55 -9.79 -16.87
CA GLY A 53 -8.57 -8.48 -17.51
C GLY A 53 -9.67 -7.54 -17.01
N GLU A 54 -10.55 -8.01 -16.13
CA GLU A 54 -11.55 -7.18 -15.50
C GLU A 54 -11.10 -6.78 -14.08
N VAL A 55 -11.99 -6.15 -13.32
CA VAL A 55 -11.69 -5.74 -11.95
C VAL A 55 -11.63 -6.98 -11.06
N GLY A 56 -10.55 -7.13 -10.30
CA GLY A 56 -10.40 -8.20 -9.34
C GLY A 56 -11.16 -7.92 -8.04
N CYS A 57 -10.81 -8.65 -6.98
CA CYS A 57 -11.45 -8.46 -5.68
C CYS A 57 -11.02 -7.16 -5.00
N LEU A 58 -9.84 -6.65 -5.33
CA LEU A 58 -9.43 -5.31 -4.90
C LEU A 58 -9.97 -4.29 -5.90
N GLU A 59 -11.05 -3.60 -5.52
CA GLU A 59 -11.79 -2.69 -6.40
C GLU A 59 -11.48 -1.21 -6.14
N PHE A 60 -10.51 -0.91 -5.30
CA PHE A 60 -10.18 0.46 -4.92
C PHE A 60 -8.66 0.61 -4.74
N VAL A 61 -8.21 1.86 -4.65
CA VAL A 61 -6.81 2.17 -4.37
C VAL A 61 -6.59 2.07 -2.86
N PHE A 62 -5.89 1.02 -2.41
CA PHE A 62 -5.77 0.74 -0.98
C PHE A 62 -5.03 1.85 -0.22
N TRP A 63 -4.13 2.57 -0.88
CA TRP A 63 -3.39 3.67 -0.27
C TRP A 63 -4.31 4.77 0.27
N VAL A 64 -5.45 4.99 -0.37
CA VAL A 64 -6.39 6.07 -0.03
C VAL A 64 -7.75 5.55 0.41
N ASN A 65 -7.94 4.25 0.40
CA ASN A 65 -9.20 3.59 0.73
C ASN A 65 -10.38 4.13 -0.09
N GLY A 66 -10.19 4.22 -1.40
CA GLY A 66 -11.23 4.71 -2.28
C GLY A 66 -10.80 4.72 -3.74
N GLN A 67 -11.77 4.99 -4.62
CA GLN A 67 -11.53 5.15 -6.05
C GLN A 67 -11.20 6.59 -6.42
N ASP A 68 -11.73 7.53 -5.67
CA ASP A 68 -11.44 8.96 -5.78
C ASP A 68 -10.79 9.44 -4.50
N TRP A 69 -9.95 10.46 -4.58
CA TRP A 69 -9.31 10.96 -3.39
C TRP A 69 -8.98 12.44 -3.47
N LYS A 70 -9.03 13.06 -2.29
CA LYS A 70 -8.50 14.40 -2.03
C LYS A 70 -7.94 14.35 -0.61
N ILE A 71 -6.61 14.22 -0.52
CA ILE A 71 -5.93 13.97 0.74
C ILE A 71 -5.64 15.27 1.46
N SER A 72 -5.97 15.34 2.74
CA SER A 72 -5.66 16.47 3.61
C SER A 72 -5.31 15.98 5.00
N SER A 73 -4.68 16.84 5.79
CA SER A 73 -4.32 16.57 7.19
C SER A 73 -3.51 15.28 7.37
N LEU A 74 -2.57 15.05 6.46
CA LEU A 74 -1.76 13.83 6.46
C LEU A 74 -0.72 13.85 7.58
N VAL A 75 -0.71 12.79 8.39
CA VAL A 75 0.29 12.53 9.41
C VAL A 75 0.80 11.11 9.24
N ILE A 76 2.12 10.96 9.12
CA ILE A 76 2.73 9.65 8.95
C ILE A 76 3.68 9.39 10.11
N THR A 77 3.50 8.26 10.77
CA THR A 77 4.36 7.80 11.85
C THR A 77 4.84 6.39 11.56
N SER A 78 5.85 5.93 12.28
CA SER A 78 6.32 4.57 12.14
C SER A 78 6.72 3.99 13.48
N THR A 79 6.57 2.67 13.61
CA THR A 79 6.98 1.91 14.77
C THR A 79 7.87 0.75 14.31
N GLU A 80 8.88 0.42 15.11
CA GLU A 80 9.71 -0.74 14.86
C GLU A 80 9.16 -1.93 15.64
N ASP A 81 8.86 -3.01 14.91
CA ASP A 81 8.30 -4.24 15.50
C ASP A 81 9.36 -5.34 15.56
N GLY A 82 10.61 -4.96 15.72
CA GLY A 82 11.77 -5.83 15.72
C GLY A 82 12.78 -5.39 14.67
N PRO A 83 13.94 -6.09 14.54
CA PRO A 83 14.99 -5.66 13.62
C PRO A 83 14.61 -5.75 12.14
N ASP A 84 13.65 -6.62 11.80
CA ASP A 84 13.29 -6.89 10.41
C ASP A 84 11.85 -6.49 10.07
N ARG A 85 11.15 -5.81 10.97
CA ARG A 85 9.76 -5.40 10.75
C ARG A 85 9.53 -3.98 11.20
N LYS A 86 8.80 -3.23 10.37
CA LYS A 86 8.32 -1.88 10.69
C LYS A 86 6.87 -1.73 10.26
N THR A 87 6.11 -0.99 11.05
CA THR A 87 4.77 -0.57 10.66
C THR A 87 4.77 0.93 10.43
N VAL A 88 4.32 1.36 9.26
CA VAL A 88 4.12 2.77 8.94
C VAL A 88 2.63 3.05 9.01
N ILE A 89 2.25 4.10 9.73
CA ILE A 89 0.86 4.47 9.94
C ILE A 89 0.59 5.79 9.24
N ALA A 90 -0.37 5.80 8.31
CA ALA A 90 -0.82 7.01 7.62
C ALA A 90 -2.21 7.36 8.13
N LYS A 91 -2.33 8.55 8.71
CA LYS A 91 -3.61 9.12 9.13
C LYS A 91 -3.88 10.34 8.27
N PHE A 92 -5.06 10.40 7.67
CA PHE A 92 -5.40 11.50 6.78
C PHE A 92 -6.91 11.62 6.65
N ARG A 93 -7.31 12.67 5.96
CA ARG A 93 -8.71 12.83 5.55
C ARG A 93 -8.76 12.61 4.04
N ASN A 94 -9.62 11.70 3.60
CA ASN A 94 -9.89 11.52 2.19
C ASN A 94 -11.25 12.15 1.89
N ILE A 95 -11.25 13.30 1.22
CA ILE A 95 -12.42 14.15 1.01
C ILE A 95 -12.97 14.58 2.39
N THR A 96 -14.01 13.93 2.91
CA THR A 96 -14.59 14.22 4.23
C THR A 96 -14.42 13.11 5.24
N ARG A 97 -13.86 11.95 4.82
CA ARG A 97 -13.72 10.79 5.70
C ARG A 97 -12.34 10.74 6.31
N ARG A 98 -12.29 10.35 7.57
CA ARG A 98 -11.03 10.07 8.26
C ARG A 98 -10.58 8.67 7.90
N GLU A 99 -9.29 8.53 7.56
CA GLU A 99 -8.68 7.26 7.22
C GLU A 99 -7.47 7.03 8.09
N GLU A 100 -7.24 5.77 8.43
CA GLU A 100 -6.01 5.34 9.09
C GLU A 100 -5.61 4.00 8.50
N ILE A 101 -4.46 3.98 7.82
CA ILE A 101 -3.97 2.79 7.14
C ILE A 101 -2.60 2.43 7.68
N HIS A 102 -2.43 1.18 8.06
CA HIS A 102 -1.18 0.62 8.58
C HIS A 102 -0.51 -0.19 7.48
N PHE A 103 0.76 0.08 7.24
CA PHE A 103 1.57 -0.61 6.24
C PHE A 103 2.63 -1.42 6.95
N ASP A 104 2.59 -2.74 6.78
CA ASP A 104 3.53 -3.67 7.41
C ASP A 104 4.68 -3.93 6.44
N PHE A 105 5.89 -3.51 6.83
CA PHE A 105 7.09 -3.70 6.03
C PHE A 105 7.99 -4.78 6.64
N GLN A 106 8.62 -5.54 5.77
CA GLN A 106 9.57 -6.57 6.15
C GLN A 106 10.91 -6.29 5.47
N ARG A 107 12.01 -6.42 6.24
CA ARG A 107 13.35 -6.27 5.68
C ARG A 107 13.71 -7.47 4.84
N SER A 108 14.30 -7.24 3.67
CA SER A 108 14.73 -8.27 2.76
C SER A 108 16.00 -7.80 2.04
N GLY A 109 17.11 -8.46 2.29
CA GLY A 109 18.35 -8.19 1.56
C GLY A 109 18.84 -6.74 1.67
N GLY A 110 18.74 -6.10 2.85
CA GLY A 110 19.21 -4.75 3.08
C GLY A 110 18.26 -3.64 2.70
N HIS A 111 17.07 -3.96 2.21
CA HIS A 111 16.00 -3.00 1.95
C HIS A 111 14.66 -3.56 2.42
N TRP A 112 13.59 -2.78 2.26
CA TRP A 112 12.29 -3.11 2.82
C TRP A 112 11.27 -3.40 1.73
N LEU A 113 10.35 -4.34 2.01
CA LEU A 113 9.25 -4.69 1.14
C LEU A 113 7.93 -4.59 1.91
N LEU A 114 6.86 -4.21 1.22
CA LEU A 114 5.53 -4.18 1.81
C LEU A 114 4.97 -5.59 1.88
N ASP A 115 4.58 -6.01 3.10
CA ASP A 115 4.06 -7.35 3.34
C ASP A 115 2.54 -7.38 3.47
N ASP A 116 1.94 -6.32 3.97
CA ASP A 116 0.48 -6.20 4.07
C ASP A 116 0.09 -4.75 4.36
N ALA A 117 -1.20 -4.46 4.24
CA ALA A 117 -1.76 -3.17 4.61
C ALA A 117 -3.14 -3.39 5.23
N HIS A 118 -3.51 -2.51 6.17
CA HIS A 118 -4.77 -2.63 6.92
C HIS A 118 -5.42 -1.28 7.08
N SER A 119 -6.73 -1.19 6.81
CA SER A 119 -7.54 -0.07 7.27
C SER A 119 -8.10 -0.43 8.64
N VAL A 120 -7.89 0.44 9.63
CA VAL A 120 -8.23 0.14 11.02
C VAL A 120 -9.36 1.01 11.57
N ILE A 121 -9.86 1.97 10.79
CA ILE A 121 -11.04 2.77 11.14
C ILE A 121 -12.01 2.81 9.96
N GLY A 122 -13.28 3.11 10.24
CA GLY A 122 -14.30 3.13 9.19
C GLY A 122 -14.49 1.76 8.55
N ASP A 123 -14.32 1.68 7.24
CA ASP A 123 -14.33 0.42 6.52
C ASP A 123 -13.01 -0.32 6.77
N ARG A 124 -13.07 -1.31 7.62
CA ARG A 124 -11.88 -2.07 8.03
C ARG A 124 -11.63 -3.22 7.08
N TRP A 125 -10.37 -3.36 6.66
CA TRP A 125 -9.95 -4.45 5.79
C TRP A 125 -8.47 -4.75 5.98
N THR A 126 -8.09 -5.93 5.52
CA THR A 126 -6.71 -6.36 5.39
C THR A 126 -6.47 -6.68 3.92
N LEU A 127 -5.45 -6.07 3.32
CA LEU A 127 -5.17 -6.19 1.89
C LEU A 127 -5.02 -7.65 1.46
N SER A 128 -4.25 -8.44 2.20
CA SER A 128 -4.04 -9.85 1.87
C SER A 128 -5.34 -10.65 1.88
N GLN A 129 -6.30 -10.31 2.74
CA GLN A 129 -7.61 -10.97 2.76
C GLN A 129 -8.44 -10.61 1.54
N ILE A 130 -8.44 -9.33 1.15
CA ILE A 130 -9.15 -8.88 -0.06
C ILE A 130 -8.64 -9.63 -1.27
N LEU A 131 -7.31 -9.70 -1.41
CA LEU A 131 -6.67 -10.33 -2.58
C LEU A 131 -6.93 -11.83 -2.67
N LYS A 132 -7.26 -12.49 -1.57
CA LYS A 132 -7.66 -13.90 -1.56
C LYS A 132 -9.11 -14.11 -2.00
N CYS A 133 -9.87 -13.05 -2.15
CA CYS A 133 -11.30 -13.11 -2.48
C CYS A 133 -12.11 -13.90 -1.45
N VAL A 134 -11.71 -13.88 -0.20
CA VAL A 134 -12.43 -14.54 0.90
C VAL A 134 -13.40 -13.55 1.52
N PRO A 135 -14.69 -13.92 1.68
CA PRO A 135 -15.65 -13.01 2.30
C PRO A 135 -15.33 -12.70 3.75
#